data_6dbf35aa838cd2e21c6ca4410b869943
#
_entry.id   6dbf35aa838cd2e21c6ca4410b869943
#
_cell.length_a   1.000
_cell.length_b   1.000
_cell.length_c   1.000
_cell.angle_alpha   90.00
_cell.angle_beta   90.00
_cell.angle_gamma   90.00
#
_symmetry.space_group_name_H-M   'P 1'
#
loop_
_entity.id
_entity.type
_entity.pdbx_description
1 polymer ?
#
loop_
_entity_poly.entity_id
_entity_poly.type
_entity_poly.pdbx_seq_one_letter_code
_entity_poly.pdbx_strand_id
1 'polypeptide(L)'
;HAQNTSTLTPGVCRYTAPTDTKSIDYATARIKKDDDVNAAGNNLVLLNYNEYIEKGYPNEEDDVVTTTVNATDGLSASVTTITVASTTDFSSTGTLYIGGEQITYTGISGNDFTGCTRGANSTTAAAIANSTTVTQFDGGGVPRNIVRTPDNNYLLYPYPDKQYTLIFDYFTFPSDLSAHGDTTSIPDRFAPVIVDGAAAFVYQYRGEIQQYQLNFARFEQGIKNMQSLLINKYEYVRSTVILAPRGSANFAGGVIS
;
A
#
# COMPACT_ATOMS: atom_id res chain seq x y z
N HIS A 1 -12.77 -7.26 -6.06
CA HIS A 1 -12.04 -6.00 -6.29
C HIS A 1 -12.56 -4.94 -5.33
N ALA A 2 -11.69 -4.34 -4.57
CA ALA A 2 -11.99 -3.29 -3.61
C ALA A 2 -10.96 -2.16 -3.73
N GLN A 3 -11.31 -0.98 -3.23
CA GLN A 3 -10.40 0.15 -3.15
C GLN A 3 -10.03 0.38 -1.68
N ASN A 4 -8.75 0.51 -1.41
CA ASN A 4 -8.24 0.95 -0.12
C ASN A 4 -7.93 2.45 -0.17
N THR A 5 -8.31 3.14 0.90
CA THR A 5 -7.94 4.54 1.13
C THR A 5 -7.37 4.62 2.54
N SER A 6 -6.08 4.88 2.64
CA SER A 6 -5.38 4.94 3.92
C SER A 6 -4.63 6.25 4.09
N THR A 7 -4.63 6.76 5.31
CA THR A 7 -3.86 7.93 5.69
C THR A 7 -2.46 7.52 6.05
N LEU A 8 -1.46 8.13 5.41
CA LEU A 8 -0.06 7.88 5.68
C LEU A 8 0.41 8.71 6.87
N THR A 9 1.22 8.08 7.70
CA THR A 9 1.85 8.73 8.85
C THR A 9 3.24 9.22 8.46
N PRO A 10 3.60 10.47 8.75
CA PRO A 10 4.95 10.98 8.51
C PRO A 10 6.01 10.10 9.19
N GLY A 11 7.13 9.88 8.52
CA GLY A 11 8.22 9.06 9.01
C GLY A 11 8.00 7.53 8.94
N VAL A 12 6.80 7.07 8.60
CA VAL A 12 6.52 5.63 8.46
C VAL A 12 6.63 5.22 7.01
N CYS A 13 7.50 4.28 6.71
CA CYS A 13 7.67 3.75 5.36
C CYS A 13 6.86 2.48 5.10
N ARG A 14 6.61 1.64 6.11
CA ARG A 14 5.97 0.33 5.97
C ARG A 14 4.53 0.35 6.44
N TYR A 15 3.68 -0.25 5.65
CA TYR A 15 2.25 -0.33 5.90
C TYR A 15 1.73 -1.73 5.67
N THR A 16 0.77 -2.13 6.49
CA THR A 16 0.11 -3.42 6.36
C THR A 16 -1.01 -3.34 5.32
N ALA A 17 -1.07 -4.31 4.43
CA ALA A 17 -2.18 -4.46 3.52
C ALA A 17 -3.49 -4.80 4.28
N PRO A 18 -4.67 -4.47 3.73
CA PRO A 18 -5.94 -4.93 4.31
C PRO A 18 -5.95 -6.45 4.52
N THR A 19 -6.54 -6.90 5.61
CA THR A 19 -6.49 -8.32 6.05
C THR A 19 -7.10 -9.30 5.06
N ASP A 20 -8.05 -8.83 4.24
CA ASP A 20 -8.71 -9.61 3.19
C ASP A 20 -8.00 -9.56 1.83
N THR A 21 -6.80 -8.97 1.77
CA THR A 21 -6.06 -8.77 0.52
C THR A 21 -5.52 -10.08 -0.02
N LYS A 22 -5.96 -10.46 -1.21
CA LYS A 22 -5.35 -11.51 -2.04
C LYS A 22 -4.13 -10.98 -2.79
N SER A 23 -4.28 -9.83 -3.43
CA SER A 23 -3.19 -9.14 -4.15
C SER A 23 -3.52 -7.66 -4.33
N ILE A 24 -2.51 -6.80 -4.24
CA ILE A 24 -2.62 -5.37 -4.52
C ILE A 24 -2.39 -5.14 -6.02
N ASP A 25 -3.22 -4.29 -6.63
CA ASP A 25 -2.95 -3.76 -7.95
C ASP A 25 -2.09 -2.50 -7.83
N TYR A 26 -0.78 -2.71 -7.86
CA TYR A 26 0.19 -1.63 -7.70
C TYR A 26 0.14 -0.57 -8.82
N ALA A 27 -0.43 -0.90 -9.98
CA ALA A 27 -0.58 0.05 -11.08
C ALA A 27 -1.60 1.16 -10.76
N THR A 28 -2.52 0.92 -9.83
CA THR A 28 -3.53 1.89 -9.40
C THR A 28 -3.09 2.73 -8.21
N ALA A 29 -1.94 2.39 -7.59
CA ALA A 29 -1.45 3.07 -6.39
C ALA A 29 -1.09 4.54 -6.68
N ARG A 30 -1.70 5.44 -5.92
CA ARG A 30 -1.54 6.88 -6.07
C ARG A 30 -1.61 7.61 -4.74
N ILE A 31 -0.85 8.69 -4.63
CA ILE A 31 -0.90 9.61 -3.49
C ILE A 31 -1.81 10.77 -3.83
N LYS A 32 -2.77 11.04 -2.97
CA LYS A 32 -3.59 12.25 -3.00
C LYS A 32 -3.04 13.24 -1.99
N LYS A 33 -2.90 14.50 -2.39
CA LYS A 33 -2.60 15.59 -1.47
C LYS A 33 -3.89 15.98 -0.75
N ASP A 34 -3.86 16.10 0.57
CA ASP A 34 -5.08 16.29 1.39
C ASP A 34 -5.84 17.60 1.11
N ASP A 35 -5.15 18.62 0.59
CA ASP A 35 -5.74 19.96 0.35
C ASP A 35 -6.53 20.07 -0.95
N ASP A 36 -6.53 19.04 -1.82
CA ASP A 36 -7.18 19.13 -3.10
C ASP A 36 -8.09 17.92 -3.36
N VAL A 37 -9.38 18.13 -3.19
CA VAL A 37 -10.42 17.09 -3.39
C VAL A 37 -10.47 16.59 -4.84
N ASN A 38 -9.96 17.39 -5.79
CA ASN A 38 -9.99 17.13 -7.23
C ASN A 38 -8.62 16.84 -7.85
N ALA A 39 -7.52 16.90 -7.09
CA ALA A 39 -6.21 16.63 -7.64
C ALA A 39 -6.12 15.16 -8.07
N ALA A 40 -5.82 14.95 -9.35
CA ALA A 40 -5.34 13.66 -9.82
C ALA A 40 -4.11 13.29 -8.98
N GLY A 41 -4.22 12.18 -8.22
CA GLY A 41 -3.13 11.73 -7.37
C GLY A 41 -1.88 11.42 -8.19
N ASN A 42 -0.71 11.66 -7.63
CA ASN A 42 0.54 11.22 -8.22
C ASN A 42 0.61 9.68 -8.18
N ASN A 43 0.69 9.04 -9.33
CA ASN A 43 0.86 7.61 -9.41
C ASN A 43 2.22 7.20 -8.83
N LEU A 44 2.20 6.13 -8.04
CA LEU A 44 3.40 5.52 -7.51
C LEU A 44 3.98 4.53 -8.54
N VAL A 45 5.29 4.46 -8.58
CA VAL A 45 6.00 3.49 -9.41
C VAL A 45 6.32 2.25 -8.57
N LEU A 46 5.94 1.08 -9.06
CA LEU A 46 6.31 -0.18 -8.41
C LEU A 46 7.82 -0.39 -8.51
N LEU A 47 8.48 -0.52 -7.37
CA LEU A 47 9.88 -0.87 -7.26
C LEU A 47 10.01 -2.32 -6.76
N ASN A 48 10.97 -3.05 -7.29
CA ASN A 48 11.26 -4.41 -6.83
C ASN A 48 11.90 -4.36 -5.43
N TYR A 49 11.49 -5.28 -4.55
CA TYR A 49 12.03 -5.39 -3.19
C TYR A 49 13.55 -5.61 -3.15
N ASN A 50 14.08 -6.46 -4.04
CA ASN A 50 15.53 -6.67 -4.11
C ASN A 50 16.28 -5.40 -4.52
N GLU A 51 15.74 -4.66 -5.50
CA GLU A 51 16.31 -3.38 -5.92
C GLU A 51 16.27 -2.33 -4.79
N TYR A 52 15.20 -2.36 -3.99
CA TYR A 52 15.07 -1.50 -2.81
C TYR A 52 16.19 -1.78 -1.80
N ILE A 53 16.44 -3.05 -1.49
CA ILE A 53 17.49 -3.46 -0.56
C ILE A 53 18.90 -3.18 -1.14
N GLU A 54 19.14 -3.51 -2.41
CA GLU A 54 20.44 -3.28 -3.06
C GLU A 54 20.84 -1.79 -3.13
N LYS A 55 19.87 -0.91 -3.25
CA LYS A 55 20.11 0.55 -3.22
C LYS A 55 20.37 1.10 -1.82
N GLY A 56 20.26 0.26 -0.78
CA GLY A 56 20.44 0.69 0.62
C GLY A 56 19.43 1.73 1.05
N TYR A 57 18.21 1.68 0.52
CA TYR A 57 17.15 2.56 0.99
C TYR A 57 16.80 2.23 2.44
N PRO A 58 16.48 3.26 3.27
CA PRO A 58 16.30 3.08 4.69
C PRO A 58 15.26 1.99 4.99
N ASN A 59 15.68 1.01 5.78
CA ASN A 59 14.76 0.11 6.45
C ASN A 59 14.08 0.88 7.58
N GLU A 60 12.91 0.42 7.96
CA GLU A 60 11.91 1.05 8.81
C GLU A 60 12.36 1.74 10.09
N GLU A 61 13.54 1.47 10.61
CA GLU A 61 13.89 1.81 11.99
C GLU A 61 15.14 2.67 12.13
N ASP A 62 16.00 2.73 11.12
CA ASP A 62 17.34 3.30 11.27
C ASP A 62 17.37 4.84 11.30
N ASP A 63 16.34 5.51 10.75
CA ASP A 63 16.29 6.97 10.63
C ASP A 63 15.16 7.62 11.46
N VAL A 64 14.43 6.85 12.25
CA VAL A 64 13.30 7.36 13.05
C VAL A 64 13.65 7.36 14.53
N VAL A 65 13.86 8.55 15.07
CA VAL A 65 14.09 8.73 16.52
C VAL A 65 12.76 8.99 17.21
N THR A 66 12.49 8.27 18.29
CA THR A 66 11.25 8.39 19.04
C THR A 66 11.45 8.64 20.52
N THR A 67 10.55 9.42 21.12
CA THR A 67 10.43 9.65 22.56
C THR A 67 8.95 9.87 22.92
N THR A 68 8.66 10.28 24.14
CA THR A 68 7.30 10.61 24.56
C THR A 68 7.25 11.98 25.23
N VAL A 69 6.13 12.68 25.09
CA VAL A 69 5.87 13.91 25.84
C VAL A 69 5.91 13.62 27.34
N ASN A 70 6.66 14.43 28.08
CA ASN A 70 6.78 14.32 29.53
C ASN A 70 6.31 15.62 30.21
N ALA A 71 5.05 15.95 30.06
CA ALA A 71 4.40 17.11 30.64
C ALA A 71 3.11 16.65 31.38
N THR A 72 3.09 16.73 32.70
CA THR A 72 2.03 16.18 33.56
C THR A 72 0.64 16.61 33.11
N ASP A 73 0.46 17.88 32.72
CA ASP A 73 -0.83 18.42 32.26
C ASP A 73 -0.98 18.39 30.73
N GLY A 74 -0.05 17.71 30.01
CA GLY A 74 0.05 17.77 28.56
C GLY A 74 0.61 19.12 28.07
N LEU A 75 0.48 19.35 26.77
CA LEU A 75 0.97 20.55 26.09
C LEU A 75 -0.20 21.35 25.53
N SER A 76 -0.25 22.64 25.76
CA SER A 76 -1.23 23.51 25.09
C SER A 76 -0.83 23.75 23.63
N ALA A 77 -1.78 24.17 22.79
CA ALA A 77 -1.55 24.45 21.37
C ALA A 77 -0.54 25.62 21.10
N SER A 78 -0.22 26.40 22.12
CA SER A 78 0.61 27.62 21.99
C SER A 78 1.99 27.50 22.65
N VAL A 79 2.36 26.34 23.19
CA VAL A 79 3.69 26.19 23.82
C VAL A 79 4.81 26.29 22.79
N THR A 80 5.90 26.93 23.20
CA THR A 80 7.13 27.08 22.41
C THR A 80 8.27 26.22 22.92
N THR A 81 8.03 25.46 23.99
CA THR A 81 8.98 24.50 24.57
C THR A 81 8.23 23.19 24.82
N ILE A 82 8.80 22.08 24.39
CA ILE A 82 8.20 20.75 24.51
C ILE A 82 9.14 19.87 25.33
N THR A 83 8.69 19.52 26.55
CA THR A 83 9.42 18.62 27.44
C THR A 83 9.09 17.17 27.10
N VAL A 84 10.13 16.36 26.93
CA VAL A 84 10.03 14.94 26.58
C VAL A 84 10.81 14.06 27.56
N ALA A 85 10.61 12.75 27.48
CA ALA A 85 11.31 11.79 28.35
C ALA A 85 12.80 11.76 28.09
N SER A 86 13.25 11.88 26.85
CA SER A 86 14.66 11.96 26.44
C SER A 86 14.76 12.66 25.09
N THR A 87 15.83 13.42 24.90
CA THR A 87 16.21 14.03 23.63
C THR A 87 17.45 13.37 23.02
N THR A 88 17.87 12.23 23.58
CA THR A 88 19.01 11.47 23.05
C THR A 88 18.74 11.05 21.60
N ASP A 89 19.74 11.15 20.76
CA ASP A 89 19.73 10.82 19.33
C ASP A 89 18.88 11.75 18.44
N PHE A 90 18.20 12.75 19.03
CA PHE A 90 17.54 13.78 18.24
C PHE A 90 18.54 14.80 17.68
N SER A 91 18.30 15.26 16.45
CA SER A 91 19.07 16.34 15.84
C SER A 91 18.92 17.64 16.63
N SER A 92 19.95 18.49 16.60
CA SER A 92 19.92 19.77 17.35
C SER A 92 18.79 20.72 16.92
N THR A 93 18.29 20.57 15.71
CA THR A 93 17.15 21.31 15.12
C THR A 93 16.39 20.37 14.18
N GLY A 94 15.14 20.64 13.92
CA GLY A 94 14.38 19.79 12.97
C GLY A 94 12.87 19.93 13.09
N THR A 95 12.17 18.90 12.65
CA THR A 95 10.72 18.79 12.71
C THR A 95 10.32 17.55 13.52
N LEU A 96 9.45 17.75 14.46
CA LEU A 96 8.81 16.69 15.24
C LEU A 96 7.40 16.41 14.70
N TYR A 97 6.98 15.17 14.78
CA TYR A 97 5.61 14.75 14.56
C TYR A 97 5.02 14.24 15.87
N ILE A 98 3.95 14.87 16.33
CA ILE A 98 3.33 14.59 17.62
C ILE A 98 1.81 14.67 17.48
N GLY A 99 1.09 13.57 17.69
CA GLY A 99 -0.39 13.57 17.73
C GLY A 99 -1.08 14.09 16.47
N GLY A 100 -0.46 13.95 15.28
CA GLY A 100 -1.01 14.46 14.02
C GLY A 100 -0.53 15.86 13.63
N GLU A 101 0.26 16.51 14.48
CA GLU A 101 0.82 17.84 14.24
C GLU A 101 2.32 17.76 13.92
N GLN A 102 2.77 18.59 12.99
CA GLN A 102 4.18 18.85 12.77
C GLN A 102 4.61 20.13 13.50
N ILE A 103 5.73 20.04 14.20
CA ILE A 103 6.27 21.11 15.02
C ILE A 103 7.74 21.27 14.69
N THR A 104 8.16 22.43 14.20
CA THR A 104 9.58 22.71 14.00
C THR A 104 10.18 23.23 15.30
N TYR A 105 11.44 22.87 15.57
CA TYR A 105 12.19 23.37 16.72
C TYR A 105 13.58 23.84 16.30
N THR A 106 14.15 24.77 17.05
CA THR A 106 15.43 25.42 16.71
C THR A 106 16.56 25.08 17.70
N GLY A 107 16.28 24.31 18.74
CA GLY A 107 17.28 23.90 19.70
C GLY A 107 16.81 22.86 20.68
N ILE A 108 17.76 22.25 21.39
CA ILE A 108 17.54 21.31 22.48
C ILE A 108 18.24 21.85 23.74
N SER A 109 17.59 21.77 24.90
CA SER A 109 18.14 22.10 26.19
C SER A 109 17.73 21.06 27.23
N GLY A 110 18.63 20.14 27.59
CA GLY A 110 18.29 18.99 28.42
C GLY A 110 17.24 18.10 27.70
N ASN A 111 16.12 17.87 28.33
CA ASN A 111 15.01 17.11 27.76
C ASN A 111 13.92 17.99 27.12
N ASP A 112 14.28 19.22 26.75
CA ASP A 112 13.35 20.16 26.14
C ASP A 112 13.72 20.49 24.71
N PHE A 113 12.77 20.40 23.80
CA PHE A 113 12.85 21.04 22.49
C PHE A 113 12.44 22.50 22.64
N THR A 114 13.28 23.42 22.16
CA THR A 114 13.13 24.87 22.34
C THR A 114 12.93 25.59 21.02
N GLY A 115 12.31 26.78 21.08
CA GLY A 115 11.99 27.54 19.87
C GLY A 115 11.00 26.81 18.95
N CYS A 116 10.03 26.14 19.55
CA CYS A 116 9.04 25.35 18.81
C CYS A 116 8.03 26.25 18.09
N THR A 117 7.84 25.99 16.80
CA THR A 117 6.75 26.58 15.99
C THR A 117 5.69 25.50 15.76
N ARG A 118 4.51 25.74 16.29
CA ARG A 118 3.36 24.82 16.25
C ARG A 118 2.67 24.92 14.87
N GLY A 119 1.98 23.82 14.48
CA GLY A 119 1.21 23.79 13.23
C GLY A 119 2.03 23.93 11.95
N ALA A 120 3.28 23.47 11.96
CA ALA A 120 4.15 23.53 10.79
C ALA A 120 3.62 22.68 9.63
N ASN A 121 4.04 22.99 8.40
CA ASN A 121 3.71 22.26 7.17
C ASN A 121 2.20 22.05 6.93
N SER A 122 1.38 23.07 7.23
CA SER A 122 -0.08 23.06 7.07
C SER A 122 -0.81 22.10 8.01
N THR A 123 -0.20 21.70 9.12
CA THR A 123 -0.89 21.01 10.21
C THR A 123 -1.55 22.01 11.16
N THR A 124 -2.48 21.54 11.97
CA THR A 124 -3.17 22.41 12.95
C THR A 124 -2.63 22.18 14.34
N ALA A 125 -2.24 23.26 15.02
CA ALA A 125 -1.81 23.19 16.41
C ALA A 125 -2.97 22.76 17.31
N ALA A 126 -2.76 21.71 18.10
CA ALA A 126 -3.72 21.15 19.03
C ALA A 126 -3.11 20.89 20.41
N ALA A 127 -3.95 20.71 21.43
CA ALA A 127 -3.49 20.23 22.73
C ALA A 127 -2.97 18.78 22.58
N ILE A 128 -1.84 18.48 23.19
CA ILE A 128 -1.19 17.18 23.14
C ILE A 128 -1.16 16.60 24.56
N ALA A 129 -1.63 15.36 24.69
CA ALA A 129 -1.65 14.68 25.98
C ALA A 129 -0.23 14.27 26.42
N ASN A 130 -0.06 14.11 27.73
CA ASN A 130 1.15 13.49 28.27
C ASN A 130 1.34 12.07 27.72
N SER A 131 2.58 11.61 27.62
CA SER A 131 2.96 10.29 27.05
C SER A 131 2.61 10.09 25.56
N THR A 132 2.19 11.13 24.84
CA THR A 132 2.03 11.05 23.38
C THR A 132 3.42 10.84 22.75
N THR A 133 3.49 9.94 21.77
CA THR A 133 4.73 9.66 21.04
C THR A 133 5.17 10.89 20.24
N VAL A 134 6.45 11.20 20.36
CA VAL A 134 7.17 12.23 19.62
C VAL A 134 8.10 11.52 18.65
N THR A 135 8.03 11.83 17.38
CA THR A 135 8.84 11.21 16.34
C THR A 135 9.62 12.28 15.59
N GLN A 136 10.90 12.07 15.39
CA GLN A 136 11.72 12.81 14.43
C GLN A 136 12.20 11.87 13.34
N PHE A 137 12.23 12.35 12.12
CA PHE A 137 12.76 11.62 10.97
C PHE A 137 13.47 12.60 10.04
N ASP A 138 14.58 12.15 9.47
CA ASP A 138 15.36 12.91 8.51
C ASP A 138 15.13 12.37 7.09
N GLY A 139 14.94 13.25 6.13
CA GLY A 139 14.96 12.89 4.70
C GLY A 139 13.67 12.40 4.07
N GLY A 140 12.52 12.52 4.71
CA GLY A 140 11.22 12.20 4.11
C GLY A 140 10.85 13.11 2.92
N GLY A 141 9.81 12.75 2.20
CA GLY A 141 9.29 13.51 1.07
C GLY A 141 7.96 12.97 0.59
N VAL A 142 7.48 13.49 -0.53
CA VAL A 142 6.31 12.91 -1.20
C VAL A 142 6.67 11.52 -1.70
N PRO A 143 5.97 10.45 -1.26
CA PRO A 143 6.21 9.11 -1.78
C PRO A 143 6.09 9.06 -3.30
N ARG A 144 7.04 8.39 -3.95
CA ARG A 144 7.07 8.22 -5.42
C ARG A 144 7.06 6.76 -5.83
N ASN A 145 7.53 5.89 -4.95
CA ASN A 145 7.62 4.47 -5.20
C ASN A 145 6.81 3.71 -4.16
N ILE A 146 6.23 2.61 -4.60
CA ILE A 146 5.63 1.59 -3.76
C ILE A 146 6.39 0.29 -3.97
N VAL A 147 6.73 -0.42 -2.90
CA VAL A 147 7.51 -1.64 -2.92
C VAL A 147 6.69 -2.75 -2.32
N ARG A 148 6.55 -3.87 -3.04
CA ARG A 148 5.92 -5.06 -2.51
C ARG A 148 6.91 -5.82 -1.64
N THR A 149 6.56 -6.06 -0.38
CA THR A 149 7.35 -6.90 0.53
C THR A 149 6.94 -8.38 0.46
N PRO A 150 7.83 -9.31 0.82
CA PRO A 150 7.53 -10.74 0.79
C PRO A 150 6.39 -11.17 1.72
N ASP A 151 6.13 -10.41 2.78
CA ASP A 151 5.11 -10.66 3.81
C ASP A 151 3.73 -10.07 3.46
N ASN A 152 3.51 -9.72 2.19
CA ASN A 152 2.27 -9.13 1.67
C ASN A 152 1.94 -7.74 2.23
N ASN A 153 2.92 -7.04 2.80
CA ASN A 153 2.86 -5.64 3.15
C ASN A 153 3.39 -4.77 2.00
N TYR A 154 3.48 -3.47 2.19
CA TYR A 154 4.09 -2.58 1.22
C TYR A 154 4.92 -1.49 1.91
N LEU A 155 5.99 -1.08 1.24
CA LEU A 155 6.84 0.03 1.64
C LEU A 155 6.62 1.20 0.68
N LEU A 156 6.80 2.41 1.21
CA LEU A 156 6.77 3.65 0.43
C LEU A 156 8.14 4.30 0.44
N TYR A 157 8.58 4.80 -0.71
CA TYR A 157 9.85 5.50 -0.81
C TYR A 157 9.73 6.77 -1.68
N PRO A 158 10.30 7.90 -1.24
CA PRO A 158 10.72 8.18 0.14
C PRO A 158 9.55 8.04 1.12
N TYR A 159 9.84 7.87 2.41
CA TYR A 159 8.77 7.87 3.41
C TYR A 159 8.10 9.24 3.49
N PRO A 160 6.82 9.31 3.89
CA PRO A 160 6.05 10.55 3.92
C PRO A 160 6.69 11.60 4.84
N ASP A 161 6.89 12.82 4.34
CA ASP A 161 7.32 13.98 5.13
C ASP A 161 6.16 14.65 5.87
N LYS A 162 4.94 14.38 5.45
CA LYS A 162 3.69 14.83 6.05
C LYS A 162 2.57 13.84 5.80
N GLN A 163 1.39 14.13 6.31
CA GLN A 163 0.22 13.30 6.09
C GLN A 163 -0.21 13.36 4.62
N TYR A 164 -0.40 12.20 4.01
CA TYR A 164 -0.94 12.01 2.67
C TYR A 164 -2.01 10.93 2.69
N THR A 165 -2.86 10.93 1.69
CA THR A 165 -3.83 9.86 1.47
C THR A 165 -3.30 8.94 0.36
N LEU A 166 -3.07 7.68 0.66
CA LEU A 166 -2.75 6.62 -0.30
C LEU A 166 -4.03 5.95 -0.74
N ILE A 167 -4.20 5.82 -2.04
CA ILE A 167 -5.32 5.11 -2.66
C ILE A 167 -4.75 4.05 -3.58
N PHE A 168 -5.23 2.82 -3.44
CA PHE A 168 -4.94 1.73 -4.37
C PHE A 168 -6.10 0.74 -4.44
N ASP A 169 -6.20 0.03 -5.54
CA ASP A 169 -7.18 -1.03 -5.72
C ASP A 169 -6.53 -2.38 -5.38
N TYR A 170 -7.32 -3.32 -4.89
CA TYR A 170 -6.83 -4.63 -4.54
C TYR A 170 -7.90 -5.71 -4.76
N PHE A 171 -7.44 -6.93 -4.94
CA PHE A 171 -8.32 -8.10 -5.03
C PHE A 171 -8.47 -8.72 -3.66
N THR A 172 -9.72 -8.98 -3.26
CA THR A 172 -10.04 -9.60 -1.98
C THR A 172 -10.17 -11.12 -2.12
N PHE A 173 -9.91 -11.84 -1.04
CA PHE A 173 -10.42 -13.19 -0.93
C PHE A 173 -11.94 -13.12 -0.78
N PRO A 174 -12.71 -13.99 -1.49
CA PRO A 174 -14.13 -14.10 -1.22
C PRO A 174 -14.35 -14.59 0.21
N SER A 175 -15.39 -14.08 0.87
CA SER A 175 -15.80 -14.58 2.18
C SER A 175 -16.26 -16.02 2.09
N ASP A 176 -15.94 -16.82 3.11
CA ASP A 176 -16.44 -18.20 3.21
C ASP A 176 -17.95 -18.21 3.40
N LEU A 177 -18.62 -19.13 2.70
CA LEU A 177 -20.04 -19.37 2.87
C LEU A 177 -20.25 -20.23 4.12
N SER A 178 -20.71 -19.66 5.22
CA SER A 178 -20.86 -20.34 6.51
C SER A 178 -22.31 -20.49 6.97
N ALA A 179 -23.21 -19.65 6.49
CA ALA A 179 -24.62 -19.62 6.88
C ALA A 179 -25.55 -19.95 5.68
N HIS A 180 -26.75 -20.43 5.99
CA HIS A 180 -27.74 -20.81 4.97
C HIS A 180 -28.19 -19.65 4.06
N GLY A 181 -28.04 -18.41 4.51
CA GLY A 181 -28.40 -17.21 3.73
C GLY A 181 -27.25 -16.56 2.97
N ASP A 182 -26.04 -17.12 3.05
CA ASP A 182 -24.88 -16.54 2.41
C ASP A 182 -24.96 -16.64 0.89
N THR A 183 -24.57 -15.56 0.22
CA THR A 183 -24.53 -15.49 -1.23
C THR A 183 -23.10 -15.51 -1.73
N THR A 184 -22.87 -16.27 -2.80
CA THR A 184 -21.56 -16.31 -3.47
C THR A 184 -21.27 -15.00 -4.21
N SER A 185 -19.99 -14.65 -4.32
CA SER A 185 -19.53 -13.56 -5.19
C SER A 185 -19.60 -13.89 -6.69
N ILE A 186 -19.88 -15.15 -7.03
CA ILE A 186 -20.05 -15.60 -8.42
C ILE A 186 -21.42 -15.16 -8.91
N PRO A 187 -21.53 -14.48 -10.08
CA PRO A 187 -22.82 -14.08 -10.62
C PRO A 187 -23.77 -15.27 -10.86
N ASP A 188 -25.07 -15.09 -10.59
CA ASP A 188 -26.10 -16.12 -10.64
C ASP A 188 -26.14 -16.89 -11.98
N ARG A 189 -25.80 -16.25 -13.09
CA ARG A 189 -25.70 -16.89 -14.39
C ARG A 189 -24.72 -18.07 -14.44
N PHE A 190 -23.80 -18.15 -13.50
CA PHE A 190 -22.82 -19.23 -13.36
C PHE A 190 -23.17 -20.24 -12.26
N ALA A 191 -24.35 -20.13 -11.63
CA ALA A 191 -24.81 -21.09 -10.63
C ALA A 191 -24.77 -22.56 -11.11
N PRO A 192 -25.07 -22.89 -12.37
CA PRO A 192 -24.92 -24.26 -12.88
C PRO A 192 -23.50 -24.81 -12.76
N VAL A 193 -22.46 -23.97 -12.89
CA VAL A 193 -21.05 -24.39 -12.74
C VAL A 193 -20.78 -24.86 -11.31
N ILE A 194 -21.34 -24.16 -10.31
CA ILE A 194 -21.20 -24.52 -8.89
C ILE A 194 -21.91 -25.88 -8.64
N VAL A 195 -23.10 -26.08 -9.22
CA VAL A 195 -23.86 -27.30 -9.09
C VAL A 195 -23.11 -28.48 -9.72
N ASP A 196 -22.57 -28.33 -10.94
CA ASP A 196 -21.79 -29.36 -11.61
C ASP A 196 -20.52 -29.73 -10.80
N GLY A 197 -19.84 -28.75 -10.22
CA GLY A 197 -18.72 -28.98 -9.32
C GLY A 197 -19.09 -29.74 -8.05
N ALA A 198 -20.19 -29.33 -7.39
CA ALA A 198 -20.67 -30.01 -6.19
C ALA A 198 -21.08 -31.45 -6.51
N ALA A 199 -21.81 -31.67 -7.63
CA ALA A 199 -22.21 -33.02 -8.09
C ALA A 199 -20.98 -33.89 -8.37
N ALA A 200 -19.95 -33.36 -9.02
CA ALA A 200 -18.71 -34.10 -9.28
C ALA A 200 -18.07 -34.58 -7.98
N PHE A 201 -17.92 -33.74 -6.96
CA PHE A 201 -17.37 -34.17 -5.67
C PHE A 201 -18.24 -35.20 -4.95
N VAL A 202 -19.55 -35.08 -5.00
CA VAL A 202 -20.48 -36.11 -4.44
C VAL A 202 -20.30 -37.46 -5.11
N TYR A 203 -20.23 -37.50 -6.46
CA TYR A 203 -20.00 -38.73 -7.18
C TYR A 203 -18.61 -39.33 -6.93
N GLN A 204 -17.59 -38.49 -6.78
CA GLN A 204 -16.28 -38.93 -6.38
C GLN A 204 -16.32 -39.63 -5.00
N TYR A 205 -16.98 -39.01 -4.02
CA TYR A 205 -17.14 -39.59 -2.68
C TYR A 205 -17.90 -40.92 -2.71
N ARG A 206 -18.89 -41.07 -3.58
CA ARG A 206 -19.67 -42.30 -3.75
C ARG A 206 -18.97 -43.39 -4.57
N GLY A 207 -17.81 -43.07 -5.18
CA GLY A 207 -17.09 -44.02 -6.05
C GLY A 207 -17.69 -44.22 -7.43
N GLU A 208 -18.60 -43.35 -7.87
CA GLU A 208 -19.28 -43.40 -9.17
C GLU A 208 -18.44 -42.71 -10.26
N ILE A 209 -17.38 -43.37 -10.70
CA ILE A 209 -16.31 -42.78 -11.54
C ILE A 209 -16.86 -42.19 -12.86
N GLN A 210 -17.80 -42.86 -13.51
CA GLN A 210 -18.36 -42.38 -14.78
C GLN A 210 -19.14 -41.08 -14.63
N GLN A 211 -19.95 -40.96 -13.57
CA GLN A 211 -20.72 -39.75 -13.28
C GLN A 211 -19.80 -38.62 -12.82
N TYR A 212 -18.77 -38.93 -12.04
CA TYR A 212 -17.73 -37.99 -11.69
C TYR A 212 -17.08 -37.38 -12.92
N GLN A 213 -16.56 -38.19 -13.85
CA GLN A 213 -15.90 -37.73 -15.06
C GLN A 213 -16.77 -36.80 -15.91
N LEU A 214 -18.08 -37.16 -16.08
CA LEU A 214 -19.02 -36.37 -16.85
C LEU A 214 -19.28 -35.01 -16.22
N ASN A 215 -19.54 -34.96 -14.92
CA ASN A 215 -19.82 -33.70 -14.22
C ASN A 215 -18.55 -32.86 -14.06
N PHE A 216 -17.40 -33.47 -13.84
CA PHE A 216 -16.14 -32.79 -13.76
C PHE A 216 -15.75 -32.11 -15.09
N ALA A 217 -15.95 -32.77 -16.21
CA ALA A 217 -15.71 -32.18 -17.54
C ALA A 217 -16.64 -30.97 -17.81
N ARG A 218 -17.90 -31.02 -17.37
CA ARG A 218 -18.82 -29.88 -17.44
C ARG A 218 -18.39 -28.73 -16.55
N PHE A 219 -17.97 -29.04 -15.34
CA PHE A 219 -17.42 -28.06 -14.39
C PHE A 219 -16.19 -27.33 -14.94
N GLU A 220 -15.22 -28.09 -15.48
CA GLU A 220 -14.03 -27.46 -16.11
C GLU A 220 -14.39 -26.58 -17.30
N GLN A 221 -15.31 -27.05 -18.17
CA GLN A 221 -15.78 -26.25 -19.29
C GLN A 221 -16.52 -24.99 -18.81
N GLY A 222 -17.30 -25.10 -17.75
CA GLY A 222 -18.01 -24.00 -17.10
C GLY A 222 -17.00 -22.96 -16.55
N ILE A 223 -15.95 -23.41 -15.89
CA ILE A 223 -14.87 -22.50 -15.40
C ILE A 223 -14.20 -21.77 -16.55
N LYS A 224 -13.84 -22.47 -17.63
CA LYS A 224 -13.22 -21.85 -18.83
C LYS A 224 -14.13 -20.79 -19.45
N ASN A 225 -15.43 -21.08 -19.55
CA ASN A 225 -16.42 -20.14 -20.05
C ASN A 225 -16.56 -18.92 -19.14
N MET A 226 -16.60 -19.15 -17.81
CA MET A 226 -16.64 -18.09 -16.81
C MET A 226 -15.40 -17.20 -16.89
N GLN A 227 -14.21 -17.78 -16.96
CA GLN A 227 -12.96 -17.05 -17.11
C GLN A 227 -12.95 -16.20 -18.40
N SER A 228 -13.41 -16.74 -19.52
CA SER A 228 -13.44 -16.01 -20.79
C SER A 228 -14.39 -14.81 -20.80
N LEU A 229 -15.43 -14.84 -19.96
CA LEU A 229 -16.44 -13.78 -19.85
C LEU A 229 -16.11 -12.74 -18.77
N LEU A 230 -15.43 -13.15 -17.69
CA LEU A 230 -15.12 -12.29 -16.55
C LEU A 230 -13.74 -11.63 -16.64
N ILE A 231 -12.77 -12.29 -17.29
CA ILE A 231 -11.44 -11.72 -17.48
C ILE A 231 -11.51 -10.72 -18.64
N ASN A 232 -11.17 -9.48 -18.33
CA ASN A 232 -11.11 -8.43 -19.34
C ASN A 232 -9.97 -8.72 -20.33
N LYS A 233 -10.32 -9.05 -21.58
CA LYS A 233 -9.36 -9.40 -22.63
C LYS A 233 -8.33 -8.29 -22.91
N TYR A 234 -8.65 -7.05 -22.54
CA TYR A 234 -7.72 -5.91 -22.76
C TYR A 234 -6.52 -5.90 -21.84
N GLU A 235 -6.58 -6.53 -20.67
CA GLU A 235 -5.41 -6.67 -19.79
C GLU A 235 -4.46 -7.77 -20.23
N TYR A 236 -4.97 -8.82 -20.89
CA TYR A 236 -4.17 -9.99 -21.28
C TYR A 236 -3.38 -9.83 -22.59
N VAL A 237 -3.76 -8.88 -23.44
CA VAL A 237 -3.18 -8.73 -24.81
C VAL A 237 -1.86 -7.94 -24.79
N ARG A 238 -1.53 -7.26 -23.70
CA ARG A 238 -0.35 -6.37 -23.68
C ARG A 238 0.98 -6.99 -23.25
N SER A 239 1.00 -8.20 -22.75
CA SER A 239 2.25 -8.85 -22.33
C SER A 239 3.04 -9.53 -23.45
N THR A 240 2.54 -9.54 -24.70
CA THR A 240 3.18 -10.20 -25.83
C THR A 240 3.62 -9.28 -26.97
N VAL A 241 3.69 -7.98 -26.74
CA VAL A 241 4.42 -7.11 -27.65
C VAL A 241 5.91 -7.25 -27.34
N ILE A 242 6.55 -8.22 -27.94
CA ILE A 242 8.01 -8.24 -28.06
C ILE A 242 8.35 -7.02 -28.91
N LEU A 243 8.76 -5.95 -28.26
CA LEU A 243 9.44 -4.86 -28.92
C LEU A 243 10.73 -5.45 -29.46
N ALA A 244 10.78 -5.69 -30.77
CA ALA A 244 12.03 -6.02 -31.44
C ALA A 244 13.07 -4.95 -31.01
N PRO A 245 14.29 -5.35 -30.61
CA PRO A 245 15.30 -4.38 -30.22
C PRO A 245 15.51 -3.42 -31.38
N ARG A 246 15.31 -2.13 -31.09
CA ARG A 246 15.61 -1.03 -32.00
C ARG A 246 17.13 -1.00 -32.21
N GLY A 247 17.64 -1.74 -33.23
CA GLY A 247 19.07 -1.73 -33.49
C GLY A 247 19.48 -2.87 -34.34
N SER A 248 19.32 -2.72 -35.61
CA SER A 248 20.19 -3.01 -36.76
C SER A 248 19.36 -3.26 -38.00
N ALA A 249 18.80 -2.21 -38.52
CA ALA A 249 18.56 -2.17 -39.96
C ALA A 249 19.83 -1.61 -40.62
N ASN A 250 20.89 -2.37 -40.64
CA ASN A 250 21.90 -2.23 -41.65
C ASN A 250 21.33 -2.78 -42.97
N PHE A 251 20.57 -1.97 -43.66
CA PHE A 251 20.36 -2.13 -45.07
C PHE A 251 21.67 -1.75 -45.77
N ALA A 252 22.53 -2.71 -45.95
CA ALA A 252 23.57 -2.62 -46.95
C ALA A 252 22.87 -2.56 -48.30
N GLY A 253 22.73 -1.37 -48.84
CA GLY A 253 22.30 -1.14 -50.20
C GLY A 253 23.30 -1.79 -51.15
N GLY A 254 22.98 -2.95 -51.70
CA GLY A 254 23.67 -3.52 -52.83
C GLY A 254 23.39 -2.66 -54.05
N VAL A 255 24.40 -1.93 -54.51
CA VAL A 255 24.43 -1.33 -55.83
C VAL A 255 24.63 -2.46 -56.83
N ILE A 256 23.66 -2.65 -57.72
CA ILE A 256 23.82 -3.48 -58.92
C ILE A 256 24.16 -2.52 -60.03
N SER A 257 25.35 -2.71 -60.55
CA SER A 257 25.80 -2.17 -61.85
C SER A 257 25.24 -2.96 -63.00
#